data_d91d1c2074d9a8ccf4e131454cb9697c
#
_entry.id   d91d1c2074d9a8ccf4e131454cb9697c
#
_cell.length_a   1.000
_cell.length_b   1.000
_cell.length_c   1.000
_cell.angle_alpha   90.00
_cell.angle_beta   90.00
_cell.angle_gamma   90.00
#
_symmetry.space_group_name_H-M   'P 1'
#
loop_
_entity.id
_entity.type
_entity.pdbx_description
1 polymer ?
#
loop_
_entity_poly.entity_id
_entity_poly.type
_entity_poly.pdbx_seq_one_letter_code
_entity_poly.pdbx_strand_id
1 'polypeptide(L)'
;MKFAMARGELALDEFGRIARYFAPLAVGEPGALGLLDDAAVLSVGEGERLVVTMDALISSIHFLPSDSPRDIARKALRVNLSDLASMGAVCRYYTLALAIPKSWNAEAVE
;
A
#
# COMPACT_ATOMS: atom_id res chain seq x y z
N MET A 1 -2.50 33.73 30.28
CA MET A 1 -3.32 32.87 29.41
C MET A 1 -2.42 32.39 28.26
N LYS A 2 -1.91 31.18 28.37
CA LYS A 2 -1.03 30.62 27.33
C LYS A 2 -1.91 29.88 26.31
N PHE A 3 -2.05 30.42 25.12
CA PHE A 3 -2.57 29.68 23.98
C PHE A 3 -1.55 28.59 23.61
N ALA A 4 -1.86 27.35 23.96
CA ALA A 4 -1.20 26.22 23.33
C ALA A 4 -1.68 26.17 21.88
N MET A 5 -0.86 26.63 20.97
CA MET A 5 -1.05 26.29 19.55
C MET A 5 -0.96 24.77 19.45
N ALA A 6 -2.05 24.15 19.03
CA ALA A 6 -2.02 22.79 18.53
C ALA A 6 -0.91 22.73 17.47
N ARG A 7 0.15 22.00 17.76
CA ARG A 7 1.16 21.65 16.75
C ARG A 7 0.38 20.91 15.66
N GLY A 8 0.22 21.55 14.51
CA GLY A 8 -0.26 20.85 13.33
C GLY A 8 0.56 19.57 13.21
N GLU A 9 -0.11 18.45 13.06
CA GLU A 9 0.55 17.19 12.75
C GLU A 9 1.45 17.46 11.56
N LEU A 10 2.76 17.42 11.79
CA LEU A 10 3.75 17.46 10.72
C LEU A 10 3.42 16.26 9.83
N ALA A 11 3.10 16.54 8.57
CA ALA A 11 2.82 15.50 7.61
C ALA A 11 3.93 14.45 7.71
N LEU A 12 3.54 13.20 7.99
CA LEU A 12 4.50 12.10 8.10
C LEU A 12 5.35 12.04 6.84
N ASP A 13 6.64 11.89 7.01
CA ASP A 13 7.55 11.54 5.92
C ASP A 13 7.26 10.11 5.43
N GLU A 14 8.00 9.65 4.43
CA GLU A 14 7.85 8.31 3.87
C GLU A 14 7.99 7.23 4.94
N PHE A 15 9.03 7.29 5.76
CA PHE A 15 9.28 6.29 6.80
C PHE A 15 8.21 6.31 7.90
N GLY A 16 7.75 7.48 8.28
CA GLY A 16 6.65 7.62 9.22
C GLY A 16 5.35 7.00 8.71
N ARG A 17 5.04 7.15 7.42
CA ARG A 17 3.88 6.50 6.78
C ARG A 17 4.03 4.98 6.73
N ILE A 18 5.20 4.49 6.34
CA ILE A 18 5.49 3.05 6.33
C ILE A 18 5.31 2.47 7.74
N ALA A 19 5.91 3.08 8.74
CA ALA A 19 5.84 2.60 10.12
C ALA A 19 4.41 2.61 10.68
N ARG A 20 3.63 3.65 10.36
CA ARG A 20 2.28 3.81 10.93
C ARG A 20 1.23 2.96 10.23
N TYR A 21 1.24 2.92 8.89
CA TYR A 21 0.12 2.35 8.13
C TYR A 21 0.43 0.98 7.52
N PHE A 22 1.68 0.73 7.16
CA PHE A 22 2.04 -0.48 6.41
C PHE A 22 2.76 -1.53 7.26
N ALA A 23 3.67 -1.13 8.15
CA ALA A 23 4.39 -2.08 8.98
C ALA A 23 3.47 -2.96 9.85
N PRO A 24 2.35 -2.47 10.41
CA PRO A 24 1.41 -3.31 11.14
C PRO A 24 0.79 -4.42 10.29
N LEU A 25 0.66 -4.22 8.98
CA LEU A 25 0.11 -5.21 8.04
C LEU A 25 1.10 -6.32 7.70
N ALA A 26 2.39 -6.09 7.92
CA ALA A 26 3.47 -7.02 7.64
C ALA A 26 3.92 -7.83 8.87
N VAL A 27 3.27 -7.63 10.01
CA VAL A 27 3.58 -8.37 11.25
C VAL A 27 3.35 -9.86 11.04
N GLY A 28 4.37 -10.66 11.39
CA GLY A 28 4.32 -12.12 11.23
C GLY A 28 4.79 -12.63 9.88
N GLU A 29 5.18 -11.74 8.95
CA GLU A 29 5.76 -12.11 7.66
C GLU A 29 7.28 -11.85 7.67
N PRO A 30 8.11 -12.89 7.88
CA PRO A 30 9.57 -12.71 7.96
C PRO A 30 10.18 -12.12 6.69
N GLY A 31 9.63 -12.47 5.54
CA GLY A 31 10.12 -12.01 4.24
C GLY A 31 9.92 -10.52 3.98
N ALA A 32 9.03 -9.87 4.74
CA ALA A 32 8.82 -8.42 4.68
C ALA A 32 9.95 -7.63 5.36
N LEU A 33 10.82 -8.27 6.14
CA LEU A 33 11.96 -7.66 6.84
C LEU A 33 11.58 -6.44 7.68
N GLY A 34 10.35 -6.44 8.24
CA GLY A 34 9.79 -5.33 8.99
C GLY A 34 9.54 -4.06 8.18
N LEU A 35 9.59 -4.11 6.85
CA LEU A 35 9.56 -2.98 5.92
C LEU A 35 10.67 -1.94 6.20
N LEU A 36 11.82 -2.41 6.69
CA LEU A 36 12.99 -1.58 7.02
C LEU A 36 14.12 -1.75 5.99
N ASP A 37 13.95 -2.62 5.03
CA ASP A 37 14.96 -2.95 4.00
C ASP A 37 14.45 -2.53 2.61
N ASP A 38 15.35 -2.50 1.63
CA ASP A 38 15.06 -2.06 0.26
C ASP A 38 14.22 -3.07 -0.53
N ALA A 39 14.13 -4.32 -0.06
CA ALA A 39 13.41 -5.38 -0.73
C ALA A 39 12.75 -6.35 0.24
N ALA A 40 11.84 -7.16 -0.26
CA ALA A 40 11.27 -8.30 0.45
C ALA A 40 11.88 -9.60 -0.07
N VAL A 41 11.94 -10.62 0.79
CA VAL A 41 12.39 -11.96 0.43
C VAL A 41 11.19 -12.89 0.42
N LEU A 42 10.83 -13.41 -0.74
CA LEU A 42 9.73 -14.33 -0.89
C LEU A 42 10.25 -15.76 -1.05
N SER A 43 9.79 -16.65 -0.18
CA SER A 43 10.07 -18.08 -0.28
C SER A 43 8.92 -18.79 -0.98
N VAL A 44 9.26 -19.60 -1.98
CA VAL A 44 8.30 -20.42 -2.72
C VAL A 44 8.52 -21.87 -2.29
N GLY A 45 7.43 -22.58 -1.99
CA GLY A 45 7.49 -24.00 -1.60
C GLY A 45 7.99 -24.89 -2.72
N GLU A 46 8.48 -26.08 -2.35
CA GLU A 46 8.87 -27.08 -3.34
C GLU A 46 7.68 -27.47 -4.21
N GLY A 47 7.87 -27.45 -5.53
CA GLY A 47 6.80 -27.73 -6.50
C GLY A 47 5.80 -26.59 -6.73
N GLU A 48 5.92 -25.49 -5.99
CA GLU A 48 5.10 -24.28 -6.21
C GLU A 48 5.72 -23.37 -7.28
N ARG A 49 4.88 -22.51 -7.85
CA ARG A 49 5.29 -21.44 -8.77
C ARG A 49 4.82 -20.11 -8.24
N LEU A 50 5.64 -19.09 -8.40
CA LEU A 50 5.26 -17.72 -8.09
C LEU A 50 4.54 -17.11 -9.30
N VAL A 51 3.31 -16.66 -9.09
CA VAL A 51 2.54 -15.86 -10.05
C VAL A 51 2.56 -14.42 -9.58
N VAL A 52 2.99 -13.52 -10.44
CA VAL A 52 3.11 -12.09 -10.14
C VAL A 52 2.28 -11.30 -11.12
N THR A 53 1.51 -10.35 -10.62
CA THR A 53 0.80 -9.34 -11.41
C THR A 53 1.13 -7.96 -10.87
N MET A 54 0.97 -6.93 -11.69
CA MET A 54 1.18 -5.54 -11.30
C MET A 54 0.33 -4.63 -12.18
N ASP A 55 -0.48 -3.80 -11.53
CA ASP A 55 -1.25 -2.74 -12.15
C ASP A 55 -0.97 -1.39 -11.52
N ALA A 56 -0.88 -0.36 -12.36
CA ALA A 56 -0.78 1.03 -11.92
C ALA A 56 -2.12 1.73 -12.11
N LEU A 57 -2.59 2.44 -11.09
CA LEU A 57 -3.76 3.31 -11.19
C LEU A 57 -3.32 4.77 -11.37
N ILE A 58 -3.78 5.39 -12.43
CA ILE A 58 -3.45 6.77 -12.80
C ILE A 58 -4.74 7.59 -12.79
N SER A 59 -4.69 8.77 -12.14
CA SER A 59 -5.81 9.71 -12.08
C SER A 59 -6.26 10.12 -13.47
N SER A 60 -7.56 10.26 -13.64
CA SER A 60 -8.23 10.61 -14.92
C SER A 60 -8.11 9.56 -16.04
N ILE A 61 -7.43 8.43 -15.75
CA ILE A 61 -7.38 7.28 -16.68
C ILE A 61 -8.08 6.08 -16.03
N HIS A 62 -7.70 5.72 -14.82
CA HIS A 62 -8.22 4.54 -14.13
C HIS A 62 -9.21 4.86 -13.03
N PHE A 63 -9.23 6.11 -12.56
CA PHE A 63 -10.17 6.64 -11.58
C PHE A 63 -10.39 8.14 -11.78
N LEU A 64 -11.49 8.67 -11.26
CA LEU A 64 -11.80 10.09 -11.33
C LEU A 64 -11.06 10.85 -10.21
N PRO A 65 -10.66 12.11 -10.44
CA PRO A 65 -10.07 12.94 -9.38
C PRO A 65 -10.99 13.15 -8.18
N SER A 66 -12.30 12.94 -8.35
CA SER A 66 -13.32 13.01 -7.29
C SER A 66 -13.51 11.72 -6.51
N ASP A 67 -12.92 10.61 -6.96
CA ASP A 67 -13.04 9.33 -6.26
C ASP A 67 -12.32 9.39 -4.91
N SER A 68 -12.89 8.73 -3.90
CA SER A 68 -12.29 8.71 -2.58
C SER A 68 -10.99 7.92 -2.58
N PRO A 69 -9.98 8.30 -1.78
CA PRO A 69 -8.75 7.53 -1.61
C PRO A 69 -9.01 6.07 -1.26
N ARG A 70 -10.01 5.83 -0.43
CA ARG A 70 -10.43 4.48 -0.04
C ARG A 70 -10.91 3.63 -1.22
N ASP A 71 -11.69 4.23 -2.12
CA ASP A 71 -12.19 3.50 -3.30
C ASP A 71 -11.08 3.26 -4.32
N ILE A 72 -10.16 4.21 -4.45
CA ILE A 72 -8.96 4.06 -5.28
C ILE A 72 -8.09 2.90 -4.75
N ALA A 73 -7.83 2.85 -3.45
CA ALA A 73 -7.07 1.77 -2.83
C ALA A 73 -7.75 0.40 -3.00
N ARG A 74 -9.07 0.34 -2.81
CA ARG A 74 -9.86 -0.88 -3.06
C ARG A 74 -9.78 -1.33 -4.50
N LYS A 75 -9.86 -0.40 -5.44
CA LYS A 75 -9.73 -0.70 -6.87
C LYS A 75 -8.34 -1.25 -7.17
N ALA A 76 -7.28 -0.59 -6.69
CA ALA A 76 -5.90 -1.03 -6.88
C ALA A 76 -5.68 -2.47 -6.43
N LEU A 77 -6.19 -2.84 -5.25
CA LEU A 77 -6.10 -4.20 -4.75
C LEU A 77 -6.93 -5.19 -5.59
N ARG A 78 -8.19 -4.82 -5.91
CA ARG A 78 -9.13 -5.75 -6.56
C ARG A 78 -8.77 -6.08 -7.99
N VAL A 79 -8.21 -5.16 -8.77
CA VAL A 79 -7.77 -5.46 -10.14
C VAL A 79 -6.68 -6.51 -10.14
N ASN A 80 -5.70 -6.39 -9.26
CA ASN A 80 -4.63 -7.37 -9.11
C ASN A 80 -5.15 -8.72 -8.57
N LEU A 81 -6.08 -8.71 -7.62
CA LEU A 81 -6.72 -9.95 -7.14
C LEU A 81 -7.49 -10.67 -8.25
N SER A 82 -8.16 -9.92 -9.13
CA SER A 82 -8.86 -10.47 -10.29
C SER A 82 -7.90 -11.18 -11.25
N ASP A 83 -6.75 -10.58 -11.51
CA ASP A 83 -5.74 -11.18 -12.38
C ASP A 83 -5.16 -12.46 -11.79
N LEU A 84 -4.83 -12.46 -10.50
CA LEU A 84 -4.37 -13.66 -9.80
C LEU A 84 -5.44 -14.77 -9.82
N ALA A 85 -6.70 -14.41 -9.62
CA ALA A 85 -7.81 -15.36 -9.67
C ALA A 85 -7.97 -15.99 -11.06
N SER A 86 -7.78 -15.19 -12.13
CA SER A 86 -7.84 -15.70 -13.51
C SER A 86 -6.75 -16.72 -13.81
N MET A 87 -5.63 -16.64 -13.10
CA MET A 87 -4.50 -17.57 -13.19
C MET A 87 -4.61 -18.76 -12.22
N GLY A 88 -5.70 -18.84 -11.43
CA GLY A 88 -5.88 -19.85 -10.39
C GLY A 88 -4.88 -19.73 -9.24
N ALA A 89 -4.29 -18.56 -9.04
CA ALA A 89 -3.28 -18.32 -8.02
C ALA A 89 -3.93 -17.88 -6.70
N VAL A 90 -3.25 -18.21 -5.59
CA VAL A 90 -3.62 -17.73 -4.25
C VAL A 90 -2.82 -16.48 -3.95
N CYS A 91 -3.51 -15.37 -3.66
CA CYS A 91 -2.85 -14.14 -3.25
C CYS A 91 -2.22 -14.32 -1.86
N ARG A 92 -0.93 -14.07 -1.74
CA ARG A 92 -0.17 -14.19 -0.47
C ARG A 92 0.48 -12.88 -0.08
N TYR A 93 1.01 -12.13 -1.03
CA TYR A 93 1.79 -10.93 -0.78
C TYR A 93 1.40 -9.83 -1.76
N TYR A 94 1.68 -8.61 -1.40
CA TYR A 94 1.64 -7.48 -2.32
C TYR A 94 2.82 -6.55 -2.09
N THR A 95 3.23 -5.85 -3.12
CA THR A 95 4.10 -4.69 -3.06
C THR A 95 3.32 -3.47 -3.50
N LEU A 96 3.62 -2.32 -2.93
CA LEU A 96 2.93 -1.08 -3.24
C LEU A 96 3.93 0.03 -3.57
N ALA A 97 3.84 0.57 -4.79
CA ALA A 97 4.47 1.83 -5.15
C ALA A 97 3.41 2.92 -5.07
N LEU A 98 3.58 3.88 -4.16
CA LEU A 98 2.58 4.89 -3.85
C LEU A 98 3.12 6.30 -4.08
N ALA A 99 2.50 7.02 -5.02
CA ALA A 99 2.69 8.45 -5.21
C ALA A 99 1.44 9.21 -4.80
N ILE A 100 1.52 9.94 -3.71
CA ILE A 100 0.38 10.66 -3.12
C ILE A 100 0.45 12.14 -3.50
N PRO A 101 -0.65 12.72 -4.02
CA PRO A 101 -0.74 14.17 -4.24
C PRO A 101 -0.55 14.94 -2.94
N LYS A 102 0.15 16.07 -3.01
CA LYS A 102 0.34 16.93 -1.82
C LYS A 102 -0.97 17.47 -1.22
N SER A 103 -2.04 17.47 -2.01
CA SER A 103 -3.39 17.87 -1.57
C SER A 103 -4.09 16.83 -0.69
N TRP A 104 -3.60 15.59 -0.65
CA TRP A 104 -4.17 14.57 0.24
C TRP A 104 -3.58 14.75 1.64
N ASN A 105 -4.46 14.80 2.62
CA ASN A 105 -4.09 14.83 4.04
C ASN A 105 -3.80 13.42 4.59
N ALA A 106 -3.36 13.34 5.83
CA ALA A 106 -3.04 12.07 6.49
C ALA A 106 -4.24 11.10 6.53
N GLU A 107 -5.47 11.63 6.71
CA GLU A 107 -6.70 10.83 6.76
C GLU A 107 -7.02 10.12 5.42
N ALA A 108 -6.47 10.62 4.32
CA ALA A 108 -6.65 10.00 3.02
C ALA A 108 -5.90 8.68 2.86
N VAL A 109 -4.98 8.37 3.77
CA VAL A 109 -4.10 7.19 3.73
C VAL A 109 -4.56 6.11 4.72
N GLU A 110 -5.45 6.45 5.66
CA GLU A 110 -6.10 5.51 6.57
C GLU A 110 -7.25 4.76 5.86
#